data_79395e0d712e68ab34b2d173f0593980
#
_entry.id   79395e0d712e68ab34b2d173f0593980
#
_cell.length_a   1.000
_cell.length_b   1.000
_cell.length_c   1.000
_cell.angle_alpha   90.00
_cell.angle_beta   90.00
_cell.angle_gamma   90.00
#
_symmetry.space_group_name_H-M   'P 1'
#
loop_
_entity.id
_entity.type
_entity.pdbx_description
1 polymer ?
#
loop_
_entity_poly.entity_id
_entity_poly.type
_entity_poly.pdbx_seq_one_letter_code
_entity_poly.pdbx_strand_id
1 'polypeptide(L)'
;MYQEFFVNTAQNETSDNGIIFIYISLSVFSATIISYFIPQRFDLFYIYLLIWFGCFSIFFLIFKSKIIKSLYTIRTRIRKSTVWPTSMKIINGICWAAPFALGALIPSMHEYLILAGIGFGNISTFIIFLLNNKIKNIDQLIVGIICMISIGIIIFLYDGKVIEKSYGEFLARILISIAYGIGGIYSAIIKPE
;
A
#
# COMPACT_ATOMS: atom_id res chain seq x y z
N MET A 1 -20.24 -26.00 16.79
CA MET A 1 -21.02 -25.35 15.70
C MET A 1 -20.85 -23.82 15.67
N TYR A 2 -21.13 -23.06 16.74
CA TYR A 2 -20.94 -21.59 16.75
C TYR A 2 -19.45 -21.15 16.63
N GLN A 3 -18.52 -21.82 17.28
CA GLN A 3 -17.09 -21.50 17.19
C GLN A 3 -16.51 -21.76 15.81
N GLU A 4 -16.88 -22.84 15.15
CA GLU A 4 -16.42 -23.16 13.78
C GLU A 4 -16.93 -22.15 12.75
N PHE A 5 -18.14 -21.61 12.94
CA PHE A 5 -18.68 -20.57 12.06
C PHE A 5 -17.89 -19.27 12.21
N PHE A 6 -17.50 -18.88 13.42
CA PHE A 6 -16.67 -17.68 13.65
C PHE A 6 -15.24 -17.86 13.16
N VAL A 7 -14.64 -19.02 13.28
CA VAL A 7 -13.31 -19.34 12.78
C VAL A 7 -13.29 -19.31 11.24
N ASN A 8 -14.27 -19.93 10.59
CA ASN A 8 -14.38 -19.93 9.13
C ASN A 8 -14.64 -18.52 8.55
N THR A 9 -15.40 -17.68 9.25
CA THR A 9 -15.63 -16.29 8.82
C THR A 9 -14.34 -15.46 8.96
N ALA A 10 -13.59 -15.62 10.05
CA ALA A 10 -12.32 -14.94 10.26
C ALA A 10 -11.24 -15.37 9.23
N GLN A 11 -11.18 -16.67 8.90
CA GLN A 11 -10.25 -17.20 7.90
C GLN A 11 -10.52 -16.69 6.47
N ASN A 12 -11.78 -16.59 6.08
CA ASN A 12 -12.14 -16.02 4.77
C ASN A 12 -11.84 -14.51 4.70
N GLU A 13 -11.90 -13.81 5.81
CA GLU A 13 -11.72 -12.36 5.88
C GLU A 13 -10.27 -11.90 5.71
N THR A 14 -9.29 -12.68 6.19
CA THR A 14 -7.85 -12.34 6.03
C THR A 14 -7.35 -12.61 4.61
N SER A 15 -7.82 -13.67 3.98
CA SER A 15 -7.52 -13.97 2.57
C SER A 15 -7.98 -12.85 1.63
N ASP A 16 -9.08 -12.19 1.95
CA ASP A 16 -9.64 -11.14 1.11
C ASP A 16 -8.77 -9.85 1.11
N ASN A 17 -8.12 -9.49 2.23
CA ASN A 17 -7.21 -8.33 2.29
C ASN A 17 -5.95 -8.55 1.44
N GLY A 18 -5.40 -9.75 1.41
CA GLY A 18 -4.21 -10.09 0.64
C GLY A 18 -4.38 -9.81 -0.85
N ILE A 19 -5.57 -10.03 -1.39
CA ILE A 19 -5.85 -9.79 -2.81
C ILE A 19 -5.75 -8.31 -3.18
N ILE A 20 -6.21 -7.39 -2.30
CA ILE A 20 -6.08 -5.95 -2.56
C ILE A 20 -4.60 -5.56 -2.59
N PHE A 21 -3.78 -6.08 -1.69
CA PHE A 21 -2.35 -5.79 -1.64
C PHE A 21 -1.63 -6.34 -2.88
N ILE A 22 -1.95 -7.56 -3.31
CA ILE A 22 -1.42 -8.14 -4.55
C ILE A 22 -1.83 -7.29 -5.76
N TYR A 23 -3.08 -6.87 -5.84
CA TYR A 23 -3.58 -5.97 -6.87
C TYR A 23 -2.78 -4.66 -6.93
N ILE A 24 -2.58 -4.00 -5.79
CA ILE A 24 -1.79 -2.76 -5.70
C ILE A 24 -0.34 -3.04 -6.15
N SER A 25 0.27 -4.10 -5.65
CA SER A 25 1.64 -4.50 -6.00
C SER A 25 1.81 -4.65 -7.52
N LEU A 26 0.98 -5.46 -8.16
CA LEU A 26 1.06 -5.71 -9.60
C LEU A 26 0.80 -4.44 -10.42
N SER A 27 -0.15 -3.61 -9.99
CA SER A 27 -0.46 -2.35 -10.67
C SER A 27 0.71 -1.38 -10.61
N VAL A 28 1.29 -1.18 -9.41
CA VAL A 28 2.44 -0.29 -9.21
C VAL A 28 3.66 -0.81 -9.94
N PHE A 29 3.95 -2.12 -9.86
CA PHE A 29 5.08 -2.74 -10.55
C PHE A 29 4.99 -2.51 -12.06
N SER A 30 3.87 -2.88 -12.68
CA SER A 30 3.69 -2.76 -14.12
C SER A 30 3.74 -1.31 -14.58
N ALA A 31 3.06 -0.40 -13.86
CA ALA A 31 3.11 1.02 -14.17
C ALA A 31 4.52 1.59 -14.07
N THR A 32 5.30 1.18 -13.06
CA THR A 32 6.69 1.61 -12.87
C THR A 32 7.58 1.13 -14.01
N ILE A 33 7.51 -0.15 -14.38
CA ILE A 33 8.29 -0.71 -15.48
C ILE A 33 7.95 -0.02 -16.80
N ILE A 34 6.68 0.10 -17.15
CA ILE A 34 6.26 0.73 -18.40
C ILE A 34 6.70 2.20 -18.42
N SER A 35 6.50 2.94 -17.33
CA SER A 35 6.89 4.35 -17.23
C SER A 35 8.41 4.55 -17.36
N TYR A 36 9.21 3.59 -16.91
CA TYR A 36 10.67 3.66 -17.00
C TYR A 36 11.19 3.55 -18.44
N PHE A 37 10.54 2.74 -19.27
CA PHE A 37 10.95 2.54 -20.67
C PHE A 37 10.44 3.63 -21.62
N ILE A 38 9.60 4.56 -21.15
CA ILE A 38 9.15 5.67 -21.98
C ILE A 38 10.23 6.75 -22.00
N PRO A 39 10.69 7.16 -23.20
CA PRO A 39 11.68 8.21 -23.33
C PRO A 39 11.21 9.50 -22.64
N GLN A 40 12.03 10.07 -21.77
CA GLN A 40 11.75 11.32 -21.05
C GLN A 40 11.57 12.53 -21.98
N ARG A 41 11.73 12.35 -23.30
CA ARG A 41 11.53 13.41 -24.33
C ARG A 41 10.08 13.85 -24.49
N PHE A 42 9.13 13.08 -23.97
CA PHE A 42 7.73 13.47 -23.98
C PHE A 42 7.41 14.08 -22.62
N ASP A 43 7.48 15.43 -22.50
CA ASP A 43 6.94 16.20 -21.38
C ASP A 43 5.42 16.06 -21.22
N LEU A 44 4.90 14.88 -21.57
CA LEU A 44 3.50 14.58 -21.54
C LEU A 44 3.15 13.90 -20.21
N PHE A 45 3.01 14.70 -19.17
CA PHE A 45 2.40 14.29 -17.90
C PHE A 45 1.17 13.37 -18.09
N TYR A 46 0.39 13.62 -19.14
CA TYR A 46 -0.77 12.81 -19.52
C TYR A 46 -0.42 11.35 -19.88
N ILE A 47 0.74 11.08 -20.47
CA ILE A 47 1.15 9.71 -20.80
C ILE A 47 1.39 8.93 -19.51
N TYR A 48 2.08 9.51 -18.54
CA TYR A 48 2.28 8.88 -17.25
C TYR A 48 0.95 8.61 -16.54
N LEU A 49 0.03 9.57 -16.54
CA LEU A 49 -1.31 9.37 -15.97
C LEU A 49 -2.05 8.23 -16.68
N LEU A 50 -2.00 8.16 -18.01
CA LEU A 50 -2.65 7.08 -18.77
C LEU A 50 -2.07 5.72 -18.47
N ILE A 51 -0.75 5.61 -18.32
CA ILE A 51 -0.08 4.35 -17.96
C ILE A 51 -0.52 3.89 -16.58
N TRP A 52 -0.45 4.78 -15.60
CA TRP A 52 -0.84 4.45 -14.23
C TRP A 52 -2.31 4.06 -14.16
N PHE A 53 -3.19 4.88 -14.72
CA PHE A 53 -4.62 4.59 -14.78
C PHE A 53 -4.92 3.32 -15.55
N GLY A 54 -4.24 3.09 -16.68
CA GLY A 54 -4.37 1.88 -17.49
C GLY A 54 -3.97 0.62 -16.72
N CYS A 55 -2.80 0.61 -16.08
CA CYS A 55 -2.34 -0.53 -15.28
C CYS A 55 -3.32 -0.84 -14.13
N PHE A 56 -3.71 0.18 -13.36
CA PHE A 56 -4.68 -0.02 -12.28
C PHE A 56 -6.03 -0.52 -12.81
N SER A 57 -6.49 -0.03 -13.95
CA SER A 57 -7.76 -0.45 -14.55
C SER A 57 -7.69 -1.90 -15.06
N ILE A 58 -6.61 -2.28 -15.72
CA ILE A 58 -6.43 -3.65 -16.24
C ILE A 58 -6.43 -4.66 -15.08
N PHE A 59 -5.60 -4.44 -14.06
CA PHE A 59 -5.57 -5.34 -12.91
C PHE A 59 -6.88 -5.30 -12.10
N PHE A 60 -7.55 -4.14 -12.02
CA PHE A 60 -8.89 -4.08 -11.44
C PHE A 60 -9.88 -4.97 -12.19
N LEU A 61 -9.88 -4.94 -13.52
CA LEU A 61 -10.75 -5.80 -14.32
C LEU A 61 -10.45 -7.28 -14.12
N ILE A 62 -9.16 -7.66 -14.05
CA ILE A 62 -8.73 -9.05 -13.81
C ILE A 62 -9.20 -9.53 -12.43
N PHE A 63 -9.04 -8.73 -11.40
CA PHE A 63 -9.36 -9.10 -10.02
C PHE A 63 -10.73 -8.59 -9.55
N LYS A 64 -11.56 -8.02 -10.43
CA LYS A 64 -12.79 -7.29 -10.11
C LYS A 64 -13.68 -7.98 -9.07
N SER A 65 -14.02 -9.23 -9.29
CA SER A 65 -14.93 -9.98 -8.39
C SER A 65 -14.35 -10.13 -6.98
N LYS A 66 -13.06 -10.42 -6.90
CA LYS A 66 -12.35 -10.60 -5.63
C LYS A 66 -12.15 -9.27 -4.90
N ILE A 67 -11.79 -8.21 -5.63
CA ILE A 67 -11.63 -6.86 -5.06
C ILE A 67 -12.95 -6.34 -4.51
N ILE A 68 -14.04 -6.46 -5.27
CA ILE A 68 -15.37 -6.00 -4.81
C ILE A 68 -15.80 -6.76 -3.56
N LYS A 69 -15.63 -8.09 -3.54
CA LYS A 69 -15.93 -8.91 -2.36
C LYS A 69 -15.11 -8.46 -1.16
N SER A 70 -13.80 -8.28 -1.33
CA SER A 70 -12.88 -7.83 -0.29
C SER A 70 -13.25 -6.45 0.25
N LEU A 71 -13.52 -5.48 -0.63
CA LEU A 71 -13.96 -4.13 -0.23
C LEU A 71 -15.29 -4.16 0.53
N TYR A 72 -16.22 -5.01 0.12
CA TYR A 72 -17.48 -5.19 0.84
C TYR A 72 -17.25 -5.74 2.24
N THR A 73 -16.39 -6.76 2.37
CA THR A 73 -16.02 -7.36 3.65
C THR A 73 -15.37 -6.34 4.58
N ILE A 74 -14.37 -5.58 4.07
CA ILE A 74 -13.70 -4.51 4.81
C ILE A 74 -14.70 -3.44 5.26
N ARG A 75 -15.55 -2.97 4.35
CA ARG A 75 -16.57 -1.96 4.67
C ARG A 75 -17.54 -2.44 5.75
N THR A 76 -17.96 -3.69 5.67
CA THR A 76 -18.88 -4.29 6.65
C THR A 76 -18.20 -4.43 8.02
N ARG A 77 -16.92 -4.82 8.03
CA ARG A 77 -16.09 -4.91 9.23
C ARG A 77 -15.92 -3.54 9.87
N ILE A 78 -15.54 -2.51 9.11
CA ILE A 78 -15.38 -1.14 9.61
C ILE A 78 -16.70 -0.62 10.18
N ARG A 79 -17.83 -0.96 9.58
CA ARG A 79 -19.16 -0.52 10.03
C ARG A 79 -19.65 -1.25 11.28
N LYS A 80 -19.26 -2.52 11.45
CA LYS A 80 -19.62 -3.34 12.63
C LYS A 80 -18.62 -3.21 13.77
N SER A 81 -17.37 -2.93 13.45
CA SER A 81 -16.34 -2.71 14.47
C SER A 81 -16.52 -1.33 15.08
N THR A 82 -16.29 -1.27 16.36
CA THR A 82 -16.34 -0.10 17.22
C THR A 82 -16.00 1.20 16.50
N VAL A 83 -16.83 2.20 16.68
CA VAL A 83 -16.62 3.55 16.13
C VAL A 83 -15.22 4.02 16.57
N TRP A 84 -14.31 4.13 15.62
CA TRP A 84 -12.99 4.72 15.92
C TRP A 84 -13.18 6.10 16.52
N PRO A 85 -12.51 6.44 17.62
CA PRO A 85 -12.51 7.80 18.15
C PRO A 85 -12.11 8.79 17.06
N THR A 86 -12.73 9.94 17.04
CA THR A 86 -12.48 10.97 16.01
C THR A 86 -10.99 11.34 15.94
N SER A 87 -10.32 11.44 17.09
CA SER A 87 -8.87 11.68 17.17
C SER A 87 -8.05 10.65 16.41
N MET A 88 -8.38 9.37 16.53
CA MET A 88 -7.64 8.31 15.79
C MET A 88 -7.89 8.36 14.29
N LYS A 89 -9.09 8.72 13.84
CA LYS A 89 -9.37 8.95 12.42
C LYS A 89 -8.54 10.10 11.86
N ILE A 90 -8.43 11.20 12.63
CA ILE A 90 -7.63 12.36 12.24
C ILE A 90 -6.14 11.98 12.16
N ILE A 91 -5.61 11.32 13.20
CA ILE A 91 -4.21 10.89 13.20
C ILE A 91 -3.91 9.98 12.02
N ASN A 92 -4.75 8.97 11.78
CA ASN A 92 -4.57 8.08 10.62
C ASN A 92 -4.64 8.85 9.29
N GLY A 93 -5.61 9.75 9.16
CA GLY A 93 -5.72 10.60 7.98
C GLY A 93 -4.50 11.48 7.75
N ILE A 94 -3.91 12.06 8.80
CA ILE A 94 -2.66 12.82 8.73
C ILE A 94 -1.49 11.91 8.31
N CYS A 95 -1.34 10.73 8.91
CA CYS A 95 -0.29 9.78 8.55
C CYS A 95 -0.34 9.39 7.07
N TRP A 96 -1.52 9.23 6.51
CA TRP A 96 -1.71 8.96 5.09
C TRP A 96 -1.52 10.19 4.20
N ALA A 97 -2.11 11.32 4.55
CA ALA A 97 -2.22 12.47 3.64
C ALA A 97 -1.03 13.43 3.71
N ALA A 98 -0.48 13.68 4.90
CA ALA A 98 0.53 14.71 5.06
C ALA A 98 1.82 14.48 4.25
N PRO A 99 2.39 13.25 4.17
CA PRO A 99 3.58 13.04 3.36
C PRO A 99 3.33 13.27 1.86
N PHE A 100 2.15 12.89 1.34
CA PHE A 100 1.79 13.15 -0.06
C PHE A 100 1.59 14.64 -0.33
N ALA A 101 0.95 15.36 0.60
CA ALA A 101 0.81 16.82 0.50
C ALA A 101 2.17 17.52 0.52
N LEU A 102 3.08 17.10 1.40
CA LEU A 102 4.46 17.59 1.43
C LEU A 102 5.22 17.23 0.15
N GLY A 103 5.01 16.05 -0.42
CA GLY A 103 5.61 15.66 -1.71
C GLY A 103 5.18 16.55 -2.87
N ALA A 104 3.95 17.04 -2.86
CA ALA A 104 3.49 18.04 -3.84
C ALA A 104 4.14 19.41 -3.64
N LEU A 105 4.48 19.80 -2.40
CA LEU A 105 5.13 21.06 -2.07
C LEU A 105 6.65 21.01 -2.22
N ILE A 106 7.25 19.84 -2.02
CA ILE A 106 8.70 19.62 -2.07
C ILE A 106 9.01 18.50 -3.08
N PRO A 107 8.96 18.80 -4.39
CA PRO A 107 9.15 17.78 -5.43
C PRO A 107 10.53 17.08 -5.38
N SER A 108 11.54 17.73 -4.78
CA SER A 108 12.87 17.13 -4.60
C SER A 108 12.92 15.96 -3.63
N MET A 109 11.90 15.80 -2.77
CA MET A 109 11.80 14.74 -1.77
C MET A 109 10.63 13.77 -2.07
N HIS A 110 10.09 13.82 -3.29
CA HIS A 110 8.87 13.11 -3.66
C HIS A 110 8.97 11.59 -3.39
N GLU A 111 10.07 10.96 -3.77
CA GLU A 111 10.31 9.52 -3.59
C GLU A 111 10.33 9.10 -2.12
N TYR A 112 10.94 9.91 -1.25
CA TYR A 112 10.98 9.64 0.19
C TYR A 112 9.61 9.84 0.83
N LEU A 113 8.90 10.89 0.42
CA LEU A 113 7.61 11.25 0.98
C LEU A 113 6.50 10.29 0.57
N ILE A 114 6.56 9.71 -0.64
CA ILE A 114 5.65 8.61 -1.01
C ILE A 114 5.86 7.40 -0.12
N LEU A 115 7.11 6.97 0.05
CA LEU A 115 7.44 5.85 0.94
C LEU A 115 7.02 6.12 2.39
N ALA A 116 7.27 7.34 2.88
CA ALA A 116 6.85 7.75 4.22
C ALA A 116 5.31 7.74 4.37
N GLY A 117 4.57 8.23 3.36
CA GLY A 117 3.11 8.23 3.38
C GLY A 117 2.53 6.82 3.44
N ILE A 118 3.04 5.92 2.61
CA ILE A 118 2.63 4.52 2.62
C ILE A 118 3.09 3.84 3.93
N GLY A 119 4.31 4.11 4.39
CA GLY A 119 4.86 3.55 5.61
C GLY A 119 4.07 3.97 6.85
N PHE A 120 3.95 5.26 7.11
CA PHE A 120 3.19 5.79 8.24
C PHE A 120 1.71 5.45 8.17
N GLY A 121 1.10 5.52 6.99
CA GLY A 121 -0.30 5.19 6.79
C GLY A 121 -0.61 3.74 7.17
N ASN A 122 0.21 2.79 6.72
CA ASN A 122 0.01 1.39 7.06
C ASN A 122 0.30 1.09 8.54
N ILE A 123 1.38 1.64 9.10
CA ILE A 123 1.72 1.46 10.53
C ILE A 123 0.63 2.06 11.41
N SER A 124 0.17 3.28 11.14
CA SER A 124 -0.89 3.92 11.93
C SER A 124 -2.20 3.12 11.85
N THR A 125 -2.54 2.62 10.67
CA THR A 125 -3.73 1.77 10.50
C THR A 125 -3.60 0.48 11.30
N PHE A 126 -2.44 -0.19 11.26
CA PHE A 126 -2.17 -1.38 12.09
C PHE A 126 -2.33 -1.10 13.58
N ILE A 127 -1.70 -0.02 14.08
CA ILE A 127 -1.76 0.35 15.51
C ILE A 127 -3.21 0.61 15.94
N ILE A 128 -3.98 1.35 15.13
CA ILE A 128 -5.36 1.67 15.43
C ILE A 128 -6.24 0.42 15.49
N PHE A 129 -6.09 -0.50 14.54
CA PHE A 129 -6.80 -1.78 14.56
C PHE A 129 -6.42 -2.64 15.77
N LEU A 130 -5.13 -2.66 16.12
CA LEU A 130 -4.64 -3.39 17.28
C LEU A 130 -5.23 -2.85 18.60
N LEU A 131 -5.24 -1.52 18.76
CA LEU A 131 -5.71 -0.88 19.98
C LEU A 131 -7.23 -0.94 20.16
N ASN A 132 -7.99 -0.71 19.07
CA ASN A 132 -9.44 -0.63 19.19
C ASN A 132 -10.14 -1.97 19.01
N ASN A 133 -9.67 -2.80 18.09
CA ASN A 133 -10.38 -4.02 17.68
C ASN A 133 -9.65 -5.29 18.11
N LYS A 134 -8.45 -5.19 18.70
CA LYS A 134 -7.55 -6.31 18.98
C LYS A 134 -7.25 -7.18 17.74
N ILE A 135 -7.46 -6.62 16.54
CA ILE A 135 -7.20 -7.31 15.27
C ILE A 135 -5.76 -7.03 14.86
N LYS A 136 -5.00 -8.08 14.62
CA LYS A 136 -3.60 -8.00 14.17
C LYS A 136 -3.56 -8.05 12.64
N ASN A 137 -3.64 -6.90 11.97
CA ASN A 137 -3.44 -6.79 10.53
C ASN A 137 -1.92 -6.73 10.22
N ILE A 138 -1.25 -7.87 10.40
CA ILE A 138 0.22 -7.97 10.26
C ILE A 138 0.66 -7.62 8.82
N ASP A 139 -0.18 -7.86 7.83
CA ASP A 139 0.02 -7.46 6.43
C ASP A 139 0.31 -5.95 6.29
N GLN A 140 -0.47 -5.11 6.97
CA GLN A 140 -0.23 -3.66 6.99
C GLN A 140 1.06 -3.29 7.71
N LEU A 141 1.37 -3.98 8.82
CA LEU A 141 2.63 -3.75 9.52
C LEU A 141 3.83 -4.09 8.64
N ILE A 142 3.78 -5.21 7.90
CA ILE A 142 4.83 -5.61 6.97
C ILE A 142 5.04 -4.54 5.90
N VAL A 143 3.97 -4.10 5.23
CA VAL A 143 4.06 -3.02 4.21
C VAL A 143 4.66 -1.77 4.82
N GLY A 144 4.18 -1.36 5.98
CA GLY A 144 4.65 -0.16 6.66
C GLY A 144 6.14 -0.22 7.00
N ILE A 145 6.60 -1.31 7.61
CA ILE A 145 8.02 -1.49 7.98
C ILE A 145 8.91 -1.51 6.74
N ILE A 146 8.54 -2.28 5.70
CA ILE A 146 9.34 -2.35 4.48
C ILE A 146 9.47 -0.96 3.84
N CYS A 147 8.40 -0.20 3.74
CA CYS A 147 8.46 1.16 3.20
C CYS A 147 9.36 2.08 4.04
N MET A 148 9.30 2.01 5.37
CA MET A 148 10.16 2.83 6.23
C MET A 148 11.65 2.46 6.11
N ILE A 149 11.97 1.17 6.04
CA ILE A 149 13.35 0.70 5.79
C ILE A 149 13.82 1.15 4.41
N SER A 150 12.95 1.12 3.42
CA SER A 150 13.24 1.53 2.05
C SER A 150 13.66 2.99 1.93
N ILE A 151 13.16 3.88 2.80
CA ILE A 151 13.62 5.27 2.86
C ILE A 151 15.12 5.31 3.19
N GLY A 152 15.55 4.57 4.21
CA GLY A 152 16.97 4.50 4.60
C GLY A 152 17.85 3.95 3.47
N ILE A 153 17.38 2.93 2.75
CA ILE A 153 18.09 2.35 1.61
C ILE A 153 18.27 3.40 0.49
N ILE A 154 17.21 4.13 0.15
CA ILE A 154 17.27 5.14 -0.93
C ILE A 154 18.16 6.31 -0.51
N ILE A 155 18.06 6.79 0.73
CA ILE A 155 18.93 7.84 1.25
C ILE A 155 20.40 7.40 1.13
N PHE A 156 20.73 6.20 1.60
CA PHE A 156 22.09 5.68 1.54
C PHE A 156 22.64 5.59 0.10
N LEU A 157 21.81 5.11 -0.84
CA LEU A 157 22.23 4.96 -2.24
C LEU A 157 22.32 6.31 -2.96
N TYR A 158 21.44 7.25 -2.67
CA TYR A 158 21.40 8.56 -3.30
C TYR A 158 22.49 9.49 -2.73
N ASP A 159 22.59 9.62 -1.42
CA ASP A 159 23.60 10.47 -0.75
C ASP A 159 25.01 9.93 -0.96
N GLY A 160 25.14 8.60 -1.07
CA GLY A 160 26.38 7.91 -1.47
C GLY A 160 26.75 8.11 -2.94
N LYS A 161 25.93 8.82 -3.73
CA LYS A 161 26.10 9.00 -5.18
C LYS A 161 26.24 7.69 -5.97
N VAL A 162 25.66 6.63 -5.44
CA VAL A 162 25.66 5.31 -6.09
C VAL A 162 24.64 5.27 -7.23
N ILE A 163 23.54 6.02 -7.09
CA ILE A 163 22.46 6.08 -8.08
C ILE A 163 22.11 7.52 -8.42
N GLU A 164 21.65 7.73 -9.65
CA GLU A 164 21.05 8.99 -10.09
C GLU A 164 19.61 9.14 -9.58
N LYS A 165 19.10 10.36 -9.56
CA LYS A 165 17.75 10.68 -9.07
C LYS A 165 16.65 9.87 -9.77
N SER A 166 16.74 9.71 -11.08
CA SER A 166 15.79 8.92 -11.89
C SER A 166 15.70 7.46 -11.45
N TYR A 167 16.83 6.88 -11.09
CA TYR A 167 16.89 5.53 -10.52
C TYR A 167 16.33 5.48 -9.09
N GLY A 168 16.51 6.54 -8.30
CA GLY A 168 15.94 6.65 -6.96
C GLY A 168 14.41 6.59 -6.98
N GLU A 169 13.77 7.34 -7.88
CA GLU A 169 12.32 7.32 -8.06
C GLU A 169 11.82 5.95 -8.55
N PHE A 170 12.51 5.35 -9.52
CA PHE A 170 12.21 4.01 -10.00
C PHE A 170 12.29 2.99 -8.87
N LEU A 171 13.40 3.01 -8.11
CA LEU A 171 13.63 2.09 -7.00
C LEU A 171 12.59 2.24 -5.89
N ALA A 172 12.22 3.49 -5.54
CA ALA A 172 11.17 3.75 -4.54
C ALA A 172 9.85 3.06 -4.91
N ARG A 173 9.42 3.18 -6.17
CA ARG A 173 8.19 2.57 -6.67
C ARG A 173 8.27 1.04 -6.71
N ILE A 174 9.42 0.48 -7.08
CA ILE A 174 9.65 -0.98 -7.03
C ILE A 174 9.59 -1.48 -5.58
N LEU A 175 10.21 -0.78 -4.64
CA LEU A 175 10.18 -1.15 -3.22
C LEU A 175 8.77 -1.08 -2.63
N ILE A 176 7.95 -0.11 -3.04
CA ILE A 176 6.52 -0.06 -2.71
C ILE A 176 5.79 -1.30 -3.23
N SER A 177 6.03 -1.64 -4.51
CA SER A 177 5.41 -2.83 -5.10
C SER A 177 5.80 -4.10 -4.34
N ILE A 178 7.08 -4.27 -4.02
CA ILE A 178 7.59 -5.40 -3.23
C ILE A 178 6.93 -5.43 -1.86
N ALA A 179 6.84 -4.29 -1.17
CA ALA A 179 6.21 -4.20 0.15
C ALA A 179 4.76 -4.70 0.12
N TYR A 180 3.96 -4.21 -0.83
CA TYR A 180 2.59 -4.67 -1.00
C TYR A 180 2.50 -6.12 -1.47
N GLY A 181 3.43 -6.57 -2.31
CA GLY A 181 3.51 -7.97 -2.74
C GLY A 181 3.74 -8.91 -1.56
N ILE A 182 4.73 -8.62 -0.73
CA ILE A 182 5.05 -9.42 0.47
C ILE A 182 3.87 -9.40 1.46
N GLY A 183 3.31 -8.22 1.76
CA GLY A 183 2.14 -8.09 2.63
C GLY A 183 0.94 -8.87 2.10
N GLY A 184 0.70 -8.82 0.78
CA GLY A 184 -0.39 -9.54 0.13
C GLY A 184 -0.22 -11.06 0.15
N ILE A 185 0.98 -11.55 -0.16
CA ILE A 185 1.32 -12.97 -0.10
C ILE A 185 1.21 -13.48 1.35
N TYR A 186 1.74 -12.73 2.31
CA TYR A 186 1.61 -13.06 3.72
C TYR A 186 0.14 -13.24 4.12
N SER A 187 -0.71 -12.27 3.78
CA SER A 187 -2.13 -12.30 4.09
C SER A 187 -2.91 -13.41 3.36
N ALA A 188 -2.45 -13.81 2.15
CA ALA A 188 -3.09 -14.86 1.38
C ALA A 188 -2.70 -16.29 1.83
N ILE A 189 -1.46 -16.47 2.33
CA ILE A 189 -0.90 -17.78 2.66
C ILE A 189 -1.04 -18.10 4.14
N ILE A 190 -0.77 -17.13 5.02
CA ILE A 190 -0.78 -17.35 6.46
C ILE A 190 -2.21 -17.24 6.94
N LYS A 191 -2.86 -18.40 7.08
CA LYS A 191 -4.15 -18.49 7.76
C LYS A 191 -3.91 -18.12 9.23
N PRO A 192 -4.66 -17.18 9.80
CA PRO A 192 -4.61 -17.00 11.24
C PRO A 192 -5.08 -18.29 11.91
N GLU A 193 -4.25 -18.83 12.79
CA GLU A 193 -4.65 -19.84 13.75
C GLU A 193 -5.67 -19.29 14.75
#